data_4909c5292dfce4430b8cb21e36da6cd0
#
_entry.id   4909c5292dfce4430b8cb21e36da6cd0
#
_cell.length_a   1.000
_cell.length_b   1.000
_cell.length_c   1.000
_cell.angle_alpha   90.00
_cell.angle_beta   90.00
_cell.angle_gamma   90.00
#
_symmetry.space_group_name_H-M   'P 1'
#
loop_
_entity.id
_entity.type
_entity.pdbx_description
1 polymer ?
#
loop_
_entity_poly.entity_id
_entity_poly.type
_entity_poly.pdbx_seq_one_letter_code
_entity_poly.pdbx_strand_id
1 'polypeptide(L)'
;MDENKDIYYILDASAFIGGFELNNSLNFTISEISEEVKDLRSKMIFDQAINDNILFIEEPDNSSINQLNNVISGSGDTLRLSDVDKKLLALAIDFSNQKKDIMVVTDDYSIQNVLKILDIPYRSVLTEGIKGIYNWKKICQGCKKEYPDDYDDEICEICGSKIFKKRIKLS
;
A
#
# COMPACT_ATOMS: atom_id res chain seq x y z
N MET A 1 -10.88 -24.01 -18.08
CA MET A 1 -9.49 -23.65 -18.39
C MET A 1 -9.28 -22.27 -17.85
N ASP A 2 -8.62 -22.21 -16.72
CA ASP A 2 -8.20 -20.92 -16.19
C ASP A 2 -7.08 -20.41 -17.07
N GLU A 3 -7.39 -19.44 -17.92
CA GLU A 3 -6.34 -18.65 -18.56
C GLU A 3 -5.55 -18.02 -17.42
N ASN A 4 -4.34 -18.47 -17.25
CA ASN A 4 -3.38 -17.90 -16.32
C ASN A 4 -3.09 -16.49 -16.83
N LYS A 5 -3.94 -15.53 -16.46
CA LYS A 5 -3.75 -14.13 -16.83
C LYS A 5 -2.52 -13.61 -16.11
N ASP A 6 -1.55 -13.16 -16.88
CA ASP A 6 -0.37 -12.53 -16.33
C ASP A 6 -0.75 -11.25 -15.59
N ILE A 7 -0.44 -11.20 -14.30
CA ILE A 7 -0.65 -10.01 -13.49
C ILE A 7 0.61 -9.15 -13.53
N TYR A 8 0.44 -7.89 -13.86
CA TYR A 8 1.49 -6.87 -13.87
C TYR A 8 1.52 -6.19 -12.51
N TYR A 9 2.56 -6.41 -11.74
CA TYR A 9 2.73 -5.81 -10.41
C TYR A 9 3.43 -4.47 -10.53
N ILE A 10 2.84 -3.44 -9.92
CA ILE A 10 3.45 -2.12 -9.79
C ILE A 10 3.83 -1.93 -8.33
N LEU A 11 5.12 -1.74 -8.07
CA LEU A 11 5.70 -1.82 -6.74
C LEU A 11 6.11 -0.45 -6.21
N ASP A 12 5.58 -0.10 -5.05
CA ASP A 12 6.03 1.02 -4.23
C ASP A 12 7.25 0.60 -3.38
N ALA A 13 7.95 1.57 -2.79
CA ALA A 13 9.09 1.32 -1.91
C ALA A 13 8.75 0.35 -0.76
N SER A 14 7.55 0.44 -0.22
CA SER A 14 7.06 -0.47 0.83
C SER A 14 7.07 -1.93 0.43
N ALA A 15 6.95 -2.25 -0.85
CA ALA A 15 7.05 -3.62 -1.34
C ALA A 15 8.44 -4.22 -1.09
N PHE A 16 9.50 -3.45 -1.33
CA PHE A 16 10.87 -3.89 -1.11
C PHE A 16 11.23 -3.92 0.38
N ILE A 17 10.81 -2.90 1.11
CA ILE A 17 11.05 -2.79 2.56
C ILE A 17 10.28 -3.87 3.33
N GLY A 18 9.06 -4.16 2.91
CA GLY A 18 8.18 -5.15 3.54
C GLY A 18 8.43 -6.61 3.15
N GLY A 19 9.32 -6.86 2.20
CA GLY A 19 9.68 -8.22 1.78
C GLY A 19 8.68 -8.88 0.83
N PHE A 20 8.06 -8.12 -0.06
CA PHE A 20 7.22 -8.68 -1.13
C PHE A 20 8.03 -9.64 -2.01
N GLU A 21 7.48 -10.80 -2.28
CA GLU A 21 8.15 -11.81 -3.09
C GLU A 21 8.05 -11.48 -4.59
N LEU A 22 9.20 -11.27 -5.23
CA LEU A 22 9.32 -10.98 -6.66
C LEU A 22 9.46 -12.28 -7.46
N ASN A 23 8.42 -13.10 -7.47
CA ASN A 23 8.49 -14.47 -8.03
C ASN A 23 8.17 -14.57 -9.51
N ASN A 24 7.66 -13.53 -10.14
CA ASN A 24 7.37 -13.53 -11.57
C ASN A 24 8.14 -12.43 -12.28
N SER A 25 8.14 -12.45 -13.59
CA SER A 25 8.90 -11.52 -14.43
C SER A 25 8.14 -10.25 -14.79
N LEU A 26 7.00 -9.99 -14.15
CA LEU A 26 6.11 -8.87 -14.47
C LEU A 26 6.01 -7.89 -13.29
N ASN A 27 7.16 -7.45 -12.79
CA ASN A 27 7.25 -6.46 -11.72
C ASN A 27 7.78 -5.14 -12.29
N PHE A 28 7.09 -4.05 -12.00
CA PHE A 28 7.37 -2.73 -12.53
C PHE A 28 7.42 -1.69 -11.42
N THR A 29 8.25 -0.69 -11.60
CA THR A 29 8.32 0.47 -10.71
C THR A 29 8.84 1.68 -11.48
N ILE A 30 8.91 2.81 -10.82
CA ILE A 30 9.51 4.04 -11.39
C ILE A 30 10.92 4.24 -10.84
N SER A 31 11.72 5.02 -11.56
CA SER A 31 13.14 5.21 -11.20
C SER A 31 13.35 5.83 -9.82
N GLU A 32 12.47 6.71 -9.39
CA GLU A 32 12.55 7.40 -8.10
C GLU A 32 12.40 6.48 -6.89
N ILE A 33 11.76 5.32 -7.05
CA ILE A 33 11.63 4.34 -5.96
C ILE A 33 12.98 3.81 -5.50
N SER A 34 13.97 3.73 -6.39
CA SER A 34 15.33 3.34 -6.02
C SER A 34 15.95 4.25 -4.96
N GLU A 35 15.58 5.53 -4.94
CA GLU A 35 16.07 6.51 -3.97
C GLU A 35 15.33 6.44 -2.63
N GLU A 36 14.10 5.96 -2.62
CA GLU A 36 13.30 5.75 -1.41
C GLU A 36 13.69 4.48 -0.66
N VAL A 37 14.23 3.50 -1.36
CA VAL A 37 14.72 2.24 -0.77
C VAL A 37 16.14 2.49 -0.24
N LYS A 38 16.26 2.83 1.06
CA LYS A 38 17.52 3.30 1.67
C LYS A 38 18.26 2.24 2.47
N ASP A 39 17.55 1.28 3.05
CA ASP A 39 18.21 0.23 3.81
C ASP A 39 18.96 -0.73 2.89
N LEU A 40 20.10 -1.22 3.36
CA LEU A 40 21.01 -2.04 2.57
C LEU A 40 20.35 -3.30 2.03
N ARG A 41 19.58 -4.00 2.86
CA ARG A 41 18.91 -5.25 2.46
C ARG A 41 17.90 -5.03 1.33
N SER A 42 17.00 -4.06 1.48
CA SER A 42 15.98 -3.74 0.47
C SER A 42 16.62 -3.22 -0.81
N LYS A 43 17.69 -2.44 -0.70
CA LYS A 43 18.46 -1.95 -1.84
C LYS A 43 19.10 -3.09 -2.62
N MET A 44 19.68 -4.06 -1.94
CA MET A 44 20.26 -5.25 -2.57
C MET A 44 19.20 -6.08 -3.31
N ILE A 45 18.03 -6.25 -2.72
CA ILE A 45 16.90 -6.94 -3.36
C ILE A 45 16.46 -6.21 -4.63
N PHE A 46 16.34 -4.88 -4.56
CA PHE A 46 15.99 -4.04 -5.70
C PHE A 46 17.00 -4.19 -6.84
N ASP A 47 18.29 -4.01 -6.54
CA ASP A 47 19.36 -4.08 -7.53
C ASP A 47 19.48 -5.48 -8.13
N GLN A 48 19.34 -6.53 -7.32
CA GLN A 48 19.36 -7.91 -7.78
C GLN A 48 18.18 -8.20 -8.72
N ALA A 49 16.99 -7.71 -8.39
CA ALA A 49 15.80 -7.92 -9.23
C ALA A 49 15.93 -7.23 -10.60
N ILE A 50 16.56 -6.05 -10.64
CA ILE A 50 16.89 -5.37 -11.92
C ILE A 50 17.88 -6.22 -12.74
N ASN A 51 18.96 -6.69 -12.12
CA ASN A 51 19.99 -7.48 -12.77
C ASN A 51 19.46 -8.82 -13.31
N ASP A 52 18.52 -9.42 -12.59
CA ASP A 52 17.92 -10.71 -12.98
C ASP A 52 16.76 -10.56 -13.98
N ASN A 53 16.46 -9.35 -14.44
CA ASN A 53 15.33 -9.05 -15.32
C ASN A 53 13.97 -9.48 -14.76
N ILE A 54 13.80 -9.38 -13.46
CA ILE A 54 12.56 -9.64 -12.74
C ILE A 54 11.80 -8.35 -12.50
N LEU A 55 12.53 -7.24 -12.30
CA LEU A 55 11.99 -5.90 -12.07
C LEU A 55 12.37 -4.98 -13.21
N PHE A 56 11.38 -4.24 -13.72
CA PHE A 56 11.56 -3.29 -14.82
C PHE A 56 11.21 -1.88 -14.36
N ILE A 57 11.98 -0.91 -14.78
CA ILE A 57 11.71 0.52 -14.54
C ILE A 57 11.00 1.07 -15.76
N GLU A 58 9.81 1.63 -15.54
CA GLU A 58 8.98 2.23 -16.58
C GLU A 58 8.60 3.65 -16.18
N GLU A 59 8.43 4.51 -17.17
CA GLU A 59 7.95 5.88 -16.97
C GLU A 59 6.50 5.98 -17.45
N PRO A 60 5.62 6.67 -16.69
CA PRO A 60 4.24 6.86 -17.13
C PRO A 60 4.15 7.83 -18.31
N ASP A 61 3.14 7.64 -19.14
CA ASP A 61 2.82 8.55 -20.23
C ASP A 61 2.22 9.87 -19.68
N ASN A 62 2.47 10.98 -20.36
CA ASN A 62 1.92 12.28 -19.99
C ASN A 62 0.39 12.30 -19.94
N SER A 63 -0.27 11.55 -20.80
CA SER A 63 -1.74 11.42 -20.76
C SER A 63 -2.25 10.81 -19.46
N SER A 64 -1.53 9.83 -18.94
CA SER A 64 -1.85 9.19 -17.65
C SER A 64 -1.59 10.12 -16.46
N ILE A 65 -0.55 10.93 -16.51
CA ILE A 65 -0.27 11.97 -15.52
C ILE A 65 -1.40 13.02 -15.50
N ASN A 66 -1.86 13.46 -16.66
CA ASN A 66 -2.97 14.41 -16.78
C ASN A 66 -4.28 13.82 -16.27
N GLN A 67 -4.54 12.56 -16.57
CA GLN A 67 -5.72 11.84 -16.08
C GLN A 67 -5.72 11.76 -14.56
N LEU A 68 -4.58 11.44 -13.94
CA LEU A 68 -4.43 11.44 -12.50
C LEU A 68 -4.69 12.81 -11.87
N ASN A 69 -4.11 13.87 -12.43
CA ASN A 69 -4.29 15.23 -11.95
C ASN A 69 -5.77 15.65 -11.97
N ASN A 70 -6.52 15.26 -12.98
CA ASN A 70 -7.95 15.52 -13.07
C ASN A 70 -8.73 14.79 -11.96
N VAL A 71 -8.38 13.56 -11.66
CA VAL A 71 -8.99 12.77 -10.59
C VAL A 71 -8.71 13.39 -9.22
N ILE A 72 -7.46 13.76 -8.94
CA ILE A 72 -7.05 14.35 -7.67
C ILE A 72 -7.72 15.70 -7.44
N SER A 73 -7.77 16.56 -8.46
CA SER A 73 -8.38 17.88 -8.35
C SER A 73 -9.90 17.83 -8.14
N GLY A 74 -10.56 16.79 -8.63
CA GLY A 74 -11.99 16.59 -8.45
C GLY A 74 -12.39 16.01 -7.08
N SER A 75 -11.46 15.45 -6.31
CA SER A 75 -11.77 14.76 -5.06
C SER A 75 -12.02 15.70 -3.86
N GLY A 76 -11.68 16.98 -3.96
CA GLY A 76 -11.90 17.97 -2.90
C GLY A 76 -11.02 17.81 -1.67
N ASP A 77 -10.41 16.66 -1.49
CA ASP A 77 -9.42 16.38 -0.45
C ASP A 77 -8.02 16.64 -1.02
N THR A 78 -7.26 17.45 -0.31
CA THR A 78 -5.83 17.59 -0.52
C THR A 78 -5.19 16.27 -0.10
N LEU A 79 -5.28 15.29 -0.97
CA LEU A 79 -4.55 14.04 -0.81
C LEU A 79 -3.06 14.38 -0.73
N ARG A 80 -2.45 14.02 0.40
CA ARG A 80 -1.03 14.29 0.63
C ARG A 80 -0.19 13.30 -0.16
N LEU A 81 -0.16 13.49 -1.48
CA LEU A 81 0.64 12.70 -2.39
C LEU A 81 1.92 13.44 -2.71
N SER A 82 3.05 12.77 -2.55
CA SER A 82 4.33 13.26 -3.09
C SER A 82 4.34 13.18 -4.62
N ASP A 83 5.29 13.85 -5.24
CA ASP A 83 5.47 13.76 -6.70
C ASP A 83 5.81 12.32 -7.13
N VAL A 84 6.54 11.59 -6.31
CA VAL A 84 6.86 10.16 -6.52
C VAL A 84 5.58 9.31 -6.48
N ASP A 85 4.72 9.54 -5.48
CA ASP A 85 3.43 8.83 -5.37
C ASP A 85 2.55 9.06 -6.59
N LYS A 86 2.46 10.32 -7.04
CA LYS A 86 1.71 10.68 -8.25
C LYS A 86 2.24 9.99 -9.49
N LYS A 87 3.55 9.91 -9.62
CA LYS A 87 4.18 9.25 -10.75
C LYS A 87 3.91 7.74 -10.76
N LEU A 88 3.98 7.11 -9.59
CA LEU A 88 3.65 5.69 -9.44
C LEU A 88 2.18 5.41 -9.79
N LEU A 89 1.27 6.25 -9.32
CA LEU A 89 -0.15 6.16 -9.64
C LEU A 89 -0.42 6.37 -11.13
N ALA A 90 0.28 7.30 -11.76
CA ALA A 90 0.19 7.55 -13.20
C ALA A 90 0.65 6.31 -14.00
N LEU A 91 1.69 5.60 -13.54
CA LEU A 91 2.11 4.34 -14.15
C LEU A 91 1.01 3.28 -14.05
N ALA A 92 0.33 3.19 -12.92
CA ALA A 92 -0.80 2.28 -12.74
C ALA A 92 -1.96 2.61 -13.70
N ILE A 93 -2.27 3.89 -13.88
CA ILE A 93 -3.27 4.34 -14.85
C ILE A 93 -2.87 3.96 -16.28
N ASP A 94 -1.60 4.18 -16.62
CA ASP A 94 -1.07 3.87 -17.94
C ASP A 94 -1.25 2.38 -18.28
N PHE A 95 -0.86 1.51 -17.38
CA PHE A 95 -1.02 0.06 -17.54
C PHE A 95 -2.50 -0.35 -17.58
N SER A 96 -3.34 0.28 -16.77
CA SER A 96 -4.78 0.04 -16.79
C SER A 96 -5.40 0.45 -18.12
N ASN A 97 -4.98 1.58 -18.69
CA ASN A 97 -5.44 2.05 -20.00
C ASN A 97 -5.02 1.08 -21.12
N GLN A 98 -3.91 0.38 -20.97
CA GLN A 98 -3.45 -0.66 -21.90
C GLN A 98 -4.19 -1.99 -21.72
N LYS A 99 -5.21 -2.02 -20.85
CA LYS A 99 -6.01 -3.22 -20.52
C LYS A 99 -5.20 -4.38 -19.96
N LYS A 100 -4.12 -4.08 -19.27
CA LYS A 100 -3.36 -5.07 -18.52
C LYS A 100 -4.04 -5.38 -17.20
N ASP A 101 -3.98 -6.63 -16.77
CA ASP A 101 -4.37 -6.98 -15.40
C ASP A 101 -3.26 -6.56 -14.44
N ILE A 102 -3.54 -5.57 -13.60
CA ILE A 102 -2.53 -4.98 -12.74
C ILE A 102 -2.86 -5.17 -11.26
N MET A 103 -1.81 -5.16 -10.45
CA MET A 103 -1.89 -5.14 -8.99
C MET A 103 -0.84 -4.16 -8.46
N VAL A 104 -1.27 -3.11 -7.79
CA VAL A 104 -0.36 -2.18 -7.13
C VAL A 104 -0.05 -2.69 -5.73
N VAL A 105 1.22 -2.77 -5.37
CA VAL A 105 1.68 -3.24 -4.05
C VAL A 105 2.19 -2.05 -3.26
N THR A 106 1.44 -1.64 -2.26
CA THR A 106 1.77 -0.47 -1.42
C THR A 106 1.12 -0.57 -0.05
N ASP A 107 1.82 -0.10 0.97
CA ASP A 107 1.29 0.08 2.32
C ASP A 107 0.86 1.53 2.61
N ASP A 108 1.05 2.44 1.65
CA ASP A 108 0.67 3.84 1.79
C ASP A 108 -0.83 4.04 1.62
N TYR A 109 -1.52 4.53 2.67
CA TYR A 109 -2.96 4.78 2.64
C TYR A 109 -3.37 5.84 1.63
N SER A 110 -2.55 6.86 1.42
CA SER A 110 -2.85 7.92 0.44
C SER A 110 -2.88 7.37 -0.97
N ILE A 111 -1.93 6.50 -1.31
CA ILE A 111 -1.92 5.80 -2.61
C ILE A 111 -3.12 4.86 -2.71
N GLN A 112 -3.39 4.06 -1.68
CA GLN A 112 -4.51 3.12 -1.66
C GLN A 112 -5.86 3.83 -1.85
N ASN A 113 -6.05 5.00 -1.24
CA ASN A 113 -7.29 5.78 -1.40
C ASN A 113 -7.51 6.22 -2.86
N VAL A 114 -6.47 6.67 -3.54
CA VAL A 114 -6.56 7.04 -4.96
C VAL A 114 -6.85 5.81 -5.82
N LEU A 115 -6.21 4.68 -5.54
CA LEU A 115 -6.45 3.44 -6.26
C LEU A 115 -7.89 2.96 -6.13
N LYS A 116 -8.52 3.16 -4.96
CA LYS A 116 -9.96 2.91 -4.77
C LYS A 116 -10.82 3.79 -5.66
N ILE A 117 -10.52 5.09 -5.74
CA ILE A 117 -11.23 6.04 -6.59
C ILE A 117 -11.10 5.63 -8.07
N LEU A 118 -9.93 5.17 -8.47
CA LEU A 118 -9.62 4.75 -9.84
C LEU A 118 -10.14 3.34 -10.16
N ASP A 119 -10.64 2.60 -9.19
CA ASP A 119 -11.03 1.19 -9.30
C ASP A 119 -9.86 0.30 -9.81
N ILE A 120 -8.66 0.58 -9.30
CA ILE A 120 -7.46 -0.19 -9.61
C ILE A 120 -7.14 -1.12 -8.43
N PRO A 121 -6.95 -2.43 -8.67
CA PRO A 121 -6.63 -3.38 -7.61
C PRO A 121 -5.29 -3.05 -6.94
N TYR A 122 -5.26 -3.15 -5.64
CA TYR A 122 -4.04 -2.99 -4.84
C TYR A 122 -4.00 -3.98 -3.69
N ARG A 123 -2.83 -4.11 -3.13
CA ARG A 123 -2.54 -5.06 -2.06
C ARG A 123 -1.48 -4.49 -1.12
N SER A 124 -1.64 -4.73 0.18
CA SER A 124 -0.67 -4.35 1.20
C SER A 124 0.33 -5.48 1.41
N VAL A 125 1.59 -5.14 1.63
CA VAL A 125 2.65 -6.11 1.93
C VAL A 125 2.52 -6.64 3.36
N LEU A 126 2.21 -5.76 4.31
CA LEU A 126 2.12 -6.10 5.73
C LEU A 126 1.00 -7.10 6.03
N THR A 127 -0.09 -7.09 5.27
CA THR A 127 -1.19 -8.03 5.44
C THR A 127 -0.86 -9.45 5.00
N GLU A 128 0.10 -9.64 4.11
CA GLU A 128 0.52 -10.96 3.64
C GLU A 128 1.53 -11.66 4.55
N GLY A 129 2.45 -10.89 5.14
CA GLY A 129 3.41 -11.42 6.11
C GLY A 129 2.77 -11.76 7.45
N ILE A 130 1.58 -11.26 7.71
CA ILE A 130 0.86 -11.47 8.95
C ILE A 130 -0.28 -12.44 8.71
N LYS A 131 -0.02 -13.71 8.90
CA LYS A 131 -1.06 -14.74 8.93
C LYS A 131 -1.89 -14.57 10.21
N GLY A 132 -2.85 -13.63 10.18
CA GLY A 132 -3.73 -13.43 11.33
C GLY A 132 -4.77 -12.35 11.08
N ILE A 133 -5.90 -12.51 11.69
CA ILE A 133 -6.96 -11.52 11.71
C ILE A 133 -6.70 -10.60 12.91
N TYR A 134 -6.67 -9.29 12.67
CA TYR A 134 -6.52 -8.29 13.71
C TYR A 134 -7.82 -7.54 13.91
N ASN A 135 -8.11 -7.25 15.16
CA ASN A 135 -9.19 -6.36 15.53
C ASN A 135 -8.69 -5.29 16.51
N TRP A 136 -9.43 -4.23 16.64
CA TRP A 136 -9.17 -3.18 17.61
C TRP A 136 -10.09 -3.39 18.80
N LYS A 137 -9.52 -3.36 20.00
CA LYS A 137 -10.29 -3.38 21.24
C LYS A 137 -9.99 -2.14 22.07
N LYS A 138 -11.01 -1.64 22.76
CA LYS A 138 -10.85 -0.58 23.75
C LYS A 138 -10.48 -1.23 25.10
N ILE A 139 -9.33 -0.83 25.64
CA ILE A 139 -8.76 -1.41 26.87
C ILE A 139 -8.34 -0.28 27.79
N CYS A 140 -8.64 -0.43 29.08
CA CYS A 140 -8.16 0.49 30.10
C CYS A 140 -6.63 0.38 30.27
N GLN A 141 -5.97 1.52 30.30
CA GLN A 141 -4.53 1.60 30.50
C GLN A 141 -4.09 1.09 31.87
N GLY A 142 -4.92 1.31 32.90
CA GLY A 142 -4.63 0.92 34.29
C GLY A 142 -5.01 -0.50 34.63
N CYS A 143 -6.32 -0.79 34.70
CA CYS A 143 -6.82 -2.11 35.17
C CYS A 143 -6.96 -3.16 34.07
N LYS A 144 -6.71 -2.80 32.80
CA LYS A 144 -6.79 -3.69 31.62
C LYS A 144 -8.20 -4.21 31.31
N LYS A 145 -9.25 -3.62 31.87
CA LYS A 145 -10.61 -3.97 31.50
C LYS A 145 -10.87 -3.70 30.03
N GLU A 146 -11.50 -4.63 29.36
CA GLU A 146 -11.95 -4.49 27.96
C GLU A 146 -13.31 -3.82 27.91
N TYR A 147 -13.49 -2.92 26.95
CA TYR A 147 -14.72 -2.19 26.70
C TYR A 147 -15.27 -2.47 25.31
N PRO A 148 -16.59 -2.44 25.11
CA PRO A 148 -17.19 -2.59 23.79
C PRO A 148 -16.86 -1.40 22.89
N ASP A 149 -16.95 -1.58 21.58
CA ASP A 149 -16.61 -0.55 20.58
C ASP A 149 -17.51 0.69 20.67
N ASP A 150 -18.73 0.52 21.13
CA ASP A 150 -19.73 1.57 21.34
C ASP A 150 -19.60 2.32 22.68
N TYR A 151 -18.60 1.99 23.49
CA TYR A 151 -18.33 2.68 24.73
C TYR A 151 -17.76 4.08 24.44
N ASP A 152 -18.49 5.11 24.81
CA ASP A 152 -18.18 6.50 24.42
C ASP A 152 -17.24 7.24 25.37
N ASP A 153 -17.08 6.76 26.60
CA ASP A 153 -16.21 7.42 27.59
C ASP A 153 -14.74 7.11 27.32
N GLU A 154 -13.90 8.11 27.50
CA GLU A 154 -12.44 7.97 27.39
C GLU A 154 -11.78 7.53 28.70
N ILE A 155 -12.55 7.45 29.79
CA ILE A 155 -12.06 7.15 31.12
C ILE A 155 -12.71 5.86 31.64
N CYS A 156 -11.91 5.02 32.27
CA CYS A 156 -12.37 3.78 32.87
C CYS A 156 -13.28 4.08 34.09
N GLU A 157 -14.46 3.50 34.12
CA GLU A 157 -15.42 3.63 35.24
C GLU A 157 -14.93 2.99 36.54
N ILE A 158 -13.94 2.07 36.48
CA ILE A 158 -13.43 1.32 37.62
C ILE A 158 -12.25 2.02 38.28
N CYS A 159 -11.22 2.38 37.50
CA CYS A 159 -9.95 2.90 38.03
C CYS A 159 -9.65 4.35 37.64
N GLY A 160 -10.48 4.97 36.79
CA GLY A 160 -10.28 6.34 36.34
C GLY A 160 -9.11 6.55 35.33
N SER A 161 -8.48 5.51 34.88
CA SER A 161 -7.41 5.59 33.87
C SER A 161 -7.97 5.73 32.45
N LYS A 162 -7.16 6.22 31.53
CA LYS A 162 -7.58 6.38 30.14
C LYS A 162 -7.81 5.05 29.46
N ILE A 163 -8.78 5.02 28.58
CA ILE A 163 -9.09 3.92 27.68
C ILE A 163 -8.42 4.20 26.33
N PHE A 164 -7.76 3.22 25.78
CA PHE A 164 -7.10 3.32 24.47
C PHE A 164 -7.48 2.17 23.55
N LYS A 165 -7.34 2.37 22.24
CA LYS A 165 -7.54 1.32 21.27
C LYS A 165 -6.26 0.50 21.12
N LYS A 166 -6.36 -0.80 21.37
CA LYS A 166 -5.27 -1.74 21.20
C LYS A 166 -5.57 -2.70 20.07
N ARG A 167 -4.56 -2.93 19.22
CA ARG A 167 -4.63 -3.93 18.16
C ARG A 167 -4.42 -5.32 18.75
N ILE A 168 -5.36 -6.22 18.49
CA ILE A 168 -5.33 -7.59 19.00
C ILE A 168 -5.35 -8.57 17.84
N LYS A 169 -4.47 -9.57 17.91
CA LYS A 169 -4.47 -10.68 16.96
C LYS A 169 -5.54 -11.69 17.35
N LEU A 170 -6.45 -12.00 16.45
CA LEU A 170 -7.59 -12.89 16.72
C LEU A 170 -7.29 -14.38 16.48
N SER A 171 -6.15 -14.72 15.92
CA SER A 171 -5.71 -16.13 15.82
C SER A 171 -4.39 -16.26 15.09
#